data_020eefff9b21ce691b7b2a7d6485f906
#
_entry.id   020eefff9b21ce691b7b2a7d6485f906
#
_cell.length_a   1.000
_cell.length_b   1.000
_cell.length_c   1.000
_cell.angle_alpha   90.00
_cell.angle_beta   90.00
_cell.angle_gamma   90.00
#
_symmetry.space_group_name_H-M   'P 1'
#
loop_
_entity.id
_entity.type
_entity.pdbx_description
1 polymer ?
#
loop_
_entity_poly.entity_id
_entity_poly.type
_entity_poly.pdbx_seq_one_letter_code
_entity_poly.pdbx_strand_id
1 'polypeptide(L)'
;VMANLVHRDYSDEFVKVGDTVTARKPAKFVSHNFTGAVIVQDAVEDGVPVKLDRHRDVTFAVTSTQMTLDIKNFSEQLITPAMSAIAQSVDEDLLNEVANISNVVEGTAKPANLEDIARISKKLDINKVPMQQRRLVLNPEHKYRYALTDNLSKVAYAGTGETLRNAELGRI
;
A
#
# COMPACT_ATOMS: atom_id res chain seq x y z
N VAL A 1 1.65 -7.86 3.84
CA VAL A 1 1.07 -6.95 4.83
C VAL A 1 1.04 -5.55 4.26
N MET A 2 -0.16 -5.06 3.91
CA MET A 2 -0.39 -3.74 3.27
C MET A 2 0.01 -2.57 4.16
N ALA A 3 -0.14 -2.70 5.46
CA ALA A 3 0.18 -1.65 6.43
C ALA A 3 1.62 -1.11 6.33
N ASN A 4 2.58 -1.89 5.80
CA ASN A 4 3.96 -1.44 5.59
C ASN A 4 4.17 -0.67 4.27
N LEU A 5 3.16 -0.65 3.39
CA LEU A 5 3.23 -0.02 2.07
C LEU A 5 2.53 1.34 2.04
N VAL A 6 1.74 1.66 3.06
CA VAL A 6 1.01 2.91 3.19
C VAL A 6 1.73 3.91 4.09
N HIS A 7 1.37 5.18 3.95
CA HIS A 7 1.89 6.26 4.78
C HIS A 7 1.35 6.17 6.22
N ARG A 8 2.19 6.37 7.25
CA ARG A 8 1.85 6.16 8.67
C ARG A 8 2.26 7.31 9.59
N ASP A 9 2.60 8.46 9.03
CA ASP A 9 3.24 9.56 9.80
C ASP A 9 2.27 10.32 10.71
N TYR A 10 0.97 9.99 10.69
CA TYR A 10 -0.05 10.70 11.50
C TYR A 10 -0.45 9.94 12.76
N SER A 11 0.18 8.81 13.10
CA SER A 11 -0.21 7.97 14.24
C SER A 11 -0.16 8.71 15.59
N ASP A 12 0.78 9.62 15.74
CA ASP A 12 1.03 10.34 16.99
C ASP A 12 0.09 11.54 17.20
N GLU A 13 -0.65 11.94 16.18
CA GLU A 13 -1.56 13.08 16.21
C GLU A 13 -2.98 12.69 16.68
N PHE A 14 -3.33 11.39 16.65
CA PHE A 14 -4.63 10.91 17.07
C PHE A 14 -4.66 10.62 18.57
N VAL A 15 -5.57 11.27 19.29
CA VAL A 15 -5.73 11.09 20.74
C VAL A 15 -6.77 10.03 21.05
N LYS A 16 -7.86 9.94 20.27
CA LYS A 16 -8.96 8.98 20.48
C LYS A 16 -9.69 8.65 19.18
N VAL A 17 -10.49 7.57 19.22
CA VAL A 17 -11.37 7.18 18.11
C VAL A 17 -12.37 8.30 17.81
N GLY A 18 -12.53 8.60 16.51
CA GLY A 18 -13.40 9.68 16.03
C GLY A 18 -12.67 11.00 15.80
N ASP A 19 -11.43 11.15 16.24
CA ASP A 19 -10.61 12.33 15.95
C ASP A 19 -10.33 12.45 14.46
N THR A 20 -10.26 13.70 14.00
CA THR A 20 -9.92 14.03 12.62
C THR A 20 -8.68 14.90 12.62
N VAL A 21 -7.64 14.44 11.93
CA VAL A 21 -6.41 15.18 11.68
C VAL A 21 -6.42 15.68 10.25
N THR A 22 -6.06 16.95 10.03
CA THR A 22 -5.97 17.50 8.69
C THR A 22 -4.54 17.40 8.18
N ALA A 23 -4.32 16.48 7.24
CA ALA A 23 -3.05 16.38 6.52
C ALA A 23 -2.91 17.56 5.54
N ARG A 24 -1.95 18.45 5.79
CA ARG A 24 -1.71 19.61 4.92
C ARG A 24 -1.05 19.18 3.62
N LYS A 25 -1.58 19.66 2.51
CA LYS A 25 -0.94 19.52 1.20
C LYS A 25 0.13 20.60 1.03
N PRO A 26 1.30 20.26 0.44
CA PRO A 26 2.30 21.27 0.09
C PRO A 26 1.71 22.33 -0.83
N ALA A 27 2.05 23.60 -0.58
CA ALA A 27 1.68 24.69 -1.47
C ALA A 27 2.30 24.48 -2.86
N LYS A 28 1.55 24.81 -3.91
CA LYS A 28 2.01 24.72 -5.29
C LYS A 28 2.38 26.08 -5.79
N PHE A 29 3.62 26.23 -6.25
CA PHE A 29 4.11 27.45 -6.89
C PHE A 29 4.35 27.22 -8.38
N VAL A 30 4.11 28.25 -9.17
CA VAL A 30 4.37 28.25 -10.62
C VAL A 30 5.58 29.12 -10.88
N SER A 31 6.60 28.61 -11.56
CA SER A 31 7.72 29.44 -11.98
C SER A 31 7.34 30.29 -13.17
N HIS A 32 7.74 31.58 -13.14
CA HIS A 32 7.54 32.54 -14.22
C HIS A 32 8.88 33.04 -14.76
N ASN A 33 8.92 33.37 -16.04
CA ASN A 33 10.07 34.04 -16.60
C ASN A 33 10.15 35.46 -16.01
N PHE A 34 11.32 35.83 -15.52
CA PHE A 34 11.52 37.20 -15.01
C PHE A 34 11.55 38.21 -16.15
N THR A 35 10.56 39.12 -16.17
CA THR A 35 10.40 40.15 -17.18
C THR A 35 10.68 41.58 -16.64
N GLY A 36 11.43 41.68 -15.52
CA GLY A 36 11.74 42.95 -14.86
C GLY A 36 10.81 43.31 -13.69
N ALA A 37 9.74 42.57 -13.49
CA ALA A 37 8.83 42.74 -12.33
C ALA A 37 8.74 41.45 -11.51
N VAL A 38 8.64 41.60 -10.19
CA VAL A 38 8.43 40.46 -9.28
C VAL A 38 6.93 40.13 -9.23
N ILE A 39 6.58 38.90 -9.56
CA ILE A 39 5.21 38.36 -9.44
C ILE A 39 5.12 37.67 -8.08
N VAL A 40 4.34 38.19 -7.16
CA VAL A 40 4.07 37.58 -5.86
C VAL A 40 2.95 36.56 -6.04
N GLN A 41 3.19 35.35 -5.53
CA GLN A 41 2.19 34.26 -5.49
C GLN A 41 1.79 34.01 -4.05
N ASP A 42 0.49 33.92 -3.82
CA ASP A 42 -0.04 33.53 -2.51
C ASP A 42 0.16 32.02 -2.30
N ALA A 43 0.62 31.65 -1.11
CA ALA A 43 0.70 30.25 -0.71
C ALA A 43 -0.69 29.76 -0.31
N VAL A 44 -1.38 29.07 -1.22
CA VAL A 44 -2.67 28.44 -0.92
C VAL A 44 -2.39 27.06 -0.30
N GLU A 45 -2.65 26.95 0.98
CA GLU A 45 -2.61 25.68 1.70
C GLU A 45 -3.97 24.98 1.62
N ASP A 46 -3.97 23.74 1.18
CA ASP A 46 -5.12 22.85 1.18
C ASP A 46 -4.88 21.69 2.14
N GLY A 47 -5.93 21.06 2.65
CA GLY A 47 -5.82 19.96 3.59
C GLY A 47 -6.75 18.82 3.24
N VAL A 48 -6.32 17.60 3.57
CA VAL A 48 -7.16 16.41 3.50
C VAL A 48 -7.49 15.96 4.91
N PRO A 49 -8.78 15.88 5.28
CA PRO A 49 -9.17 15.35 6.58
C PRO A 49 -8.92 13.83 6.60
N VAL A 50 -8.17 13.36 7.59
CA VAL A 50 -7.96 11.95 7.89
C VAL A 50 -8.68 11.65 9.19
N LYS A 51 -9.69 10.78 9.15
CA LYS A 51 -10.52 10.44 10.29
C LYS A 51 -10.20 9.04 10.79
N LEU A 52 -10.06 8.88 12.11
CA LEU A 52 -9.93 7.60 12.76
C LEU A 52 -11.33 7.04 13.07
N ASP A 53 -11.93 6.31 12.16
CA ASP A 53 -13.33 5.85 12.24
C ASP A 53 -13.48 4.33 12.33
N ARG A 54 -12.38 3.56 12.22
CA ARG A 54 -12.41 2.10 12.27
C ARG A 54 -11.72 1.59 13.53
N HIS A 55 -12.43 0.72 14.25
CA HIS A 55 -11.91 0.04 15.43
C HIS A 55 -12.13 -1.46 15.27
N ARG A 56 -11.07 -2.26 15.45
CA ARG A 56 -11.10 -3.70 15.32
C ARG A 56 -10.68 -4.33 16.64
N ASP A 57 -11.42 -5.32 17.09
CA ASP A 57 -11.10 -6.13 18.26
C ASP A 57 -11.31 -7.62 17.99
N VAL A 58 -10.64 -8.44 18.77
CA VAL A 58 -10.87 -9.88 18.84
C VAL A 58 -11.05 -10.26 20.31
N THR A 59 -12.23 -10.74 20.65
CA THR A 59 -12.57 -11.16 22.01
C THR A 59 -12.72 -12.68 22.06
N PHE A 60 -12.08 -13.30 23.03
CA PHE A 60 -12.24 -14.73 23.30
C PHE A 60 -12.40 -14.99 24.81
N ALA A 61 -13.22 -15.97 25.15
CA ALA A 61 -13.42 -16.38 26.53
C ALA A 61 -12.50 -17.54 26.88
N VAL A 62 -11.84 -17.45 28.04
CA VAL A 62 -10.98 -18.49 28.57
C VAL A 62 -11.50 -18.92 29.92
N THR A 63 -11.75 -20.22 30.10
CA THR A 63 -12.16 -20.77 31.40
C THR A 63 -10.96 -20.98 32.32
N SER A 64 -11.21 -20.90 33.63
CA SER A 64 -10.17 -21.12 34.66
C SER A 64 -9.48 -22.48 34.52
N THR A 65 -10.21 -23.50 34.08
CA THR A 65 -9.68 -24.85 33.85
C THR A 65 -8.69 -24.89 32.69
N GLN A 66 -8.98 -24.14 31.60
CA GLN A 66 -8.06 -24.01 30.44
C GLN A 66 -6.80 -23.27 30.81
N MET A 67 -6.91 -22.21 31.61
CA MET A 67 -5.72 -21.45 32.08
C MET A 67 -4.79 -22.31 32.95
N THR A 68 -5.31 -23.27 33.70
CA THR A 68 -4.51 -24.09 34.63
C THR A 68 -3.83 -25.23 33.92
N LEU A 69 -4.39 -25.77 32.84
CA LEU A 69 -3.92 -27.01 32.20
C LEU A 69 -2.84 -26.75 31.12
N ASP A 70 -2.76 -25.59 30.54
CA ASP A 70 -1.88 -25.40 29.34
C ASP A 70 -1.30 -23.98 29.19
N ILE A 71 -0.76 -23.42 30.27
CA ILE A 71 -0.17 -22.07 30.26
C ILE A 71 1.00 -21.93 29.28
N LYS A 72 1.71 -23.03 28.94
CA LYS A 72 2.91 -22.95 28.10
C LYS A 72 2.63 -22.55 26.64
N ASN A 73 1.44 -22.84 26.11
CA ASN A 73 1.10 -22.61 24.70
C ASN A 73 -0.06 -21.62 24.50
N PHE A 74 -0.53 -20.96 25.56
CA PHE A 74 -1.63 -20.00 25.49
C PHE A 74 -1.38 -18.87 24.49
N SER A 75 -0.15 -18.34 24.49
CA SER A 75 0.25 -17.27 23.58
C SER A 75 0.22 -17.72 22.12
N GLU A 76 0.74 -18.88 21.82
CA GLU A 76 0.80 -19.40 20.45
C GLU A 76 -0.57 -19.85 19.93
N GLN A 77 -1.40 -20.44 20.80
CA GLN A 77 -2.67 -21.02 20.40
C GLN A 77 -3.81 -20.01 20.31
N LEU A 78 -3.78 -18.94 21.09
CA LEU A 78 -4.86 -17.96 21.18
C LEU A 78 -4.43 -16.54 20.78
N ILE A 79 -3.33 -16.03 21.34
CA ILE A 79 -2.92 -14.65 21.08
C ILE A 79 -2.41 -14.47 19.65
N THR A 80 -1.57 -15.38 19.18
CA THR A 80 -1.00 -15.27 17.83
C THR A 80 -2.05 -15.35 16.72
N PRO A 81 -3.03 -16.29 16.74
CA PRO A 81 -4.13 -16.29 15.78
C PRO A 81 -5.02 -15.05 15.88
N ALA A 82 -5.29 -14.56 17.09
CA ALA A 82 -6.08 -13.35 17.30
C ALA A 82 -5.40 -12.12 16.68
N MET A 83 -4.09 -11.95 16.91
CA MET A 83 -3.30 -10.87 16.30
C MET A 83 -3.24 -11.01 14.78
N SER A 84 -3.14 -12.24 14.26
CA SER A 84 -3.19 -12.51 12.83
C SER A 84 -4.53 -12.12 12.20
N ALA A 85 -5.64 -12.39 12.88
CA ALA A 85 -6.97 -12.03 12.42
C ALA A 85 -7.15 -10.49 12.36
N ILE A 86 -6.65 -9.76 13.36
CA ILE A 86 -6.65 -8.29 13.34
C ILE A 86 -5.81 -7.77 12.16
N ALA A 87 -4.61 -8.30 11.96
CA ALA A 87 -3.73 -7.90 10.87
C ALA A 87 -4.37 -8.14 9.49
N GLN A 88 -5.05 -9.28 9.31
CA GLN A 88 -5.81 -9.57 8.08
C GLN A 88 -6.95 -8.59 7.86
N SER A 89 -7.71 -8.28 8.91
CA SER A 89 -8.80 -7.31 8.83
C SER A 89 -8.32 -5.91 8.46
N VAL A 90 -7.15 -5.48 8.97
CA VAL A 90 -6.53 -4.20 8.59
C VAL A 90 -6.08 -4.23 7.14
N ASP A 91 -5.47 -5.35 6.67
CA ASP A 91 -5.07 -5.48 5.28
C ASP A 91 -6.28 -5.46 4.33
N GLU A 92 -7.40 -6.08 4.69
CA GLU A 92 -8.65 -6.04 3.92
C GLU A 92 -9.22 -4.61 3.85
N ASP A 93 -9.25 -3.89 4.96
CA ASP A 93 -9.73 -2.51 4.99
C ASP A 93 -8.87 -1.61 4.08
N LEU A 94 -7.55 -1.75 4.11
CA LEU A 94 -6.65 -1.00 3.24
C LEU A 94 -6.81 -1.35 1.75
N LEU A 95 -7.05 -2.62 1.42
CA LEU A 95 -7.30 -3.04 0.05
C LEU A 95 -8.64 -2.53 -0.47
N ASN A 96 -9.65 -2.45 0.36
CA ASN A 96 -10.96 -1.93 0.00
C ASN A 96 -10.93 -0.42 -0.33
N GLU A 97 -9.99 0.35 0.26
CA GLU A 97 -9.79 1.76 -0.07
C GLU A 97 -9.35 1.99 -1.53
N VAL A 98 -8.88 0.96 -2.23
CA VAL A 98 -8.55 1.05 -3.67
C VAL A 98 -9.74 1.53 -4.50
N ALA A 99 -10.97 1.22 -4.08
CA ALA A 99 -12.19 1.69 -4.76
C ALA A 99 -12.35 3.22 -4.74
N ASN A 100 -11.72 3.91 -3.78
CA ASN A 100 -11.78 5.36 -3.63
C ASN A 100 -10.68 6.11 -4.41
N ILE A 101 -9.78 5.36 -5.09
CA ILE A 101 -8.69 5.97 -5.87
C ILE A 101 -9.19 6.33 -7.26
N SER A 102 -9.11 7.61 -7.61
CA SER A 102 -9.53 8.14 -8.92
C SER A 102 -8.54 7.88 -10.06
N ASN A 103 -7.27 7.61 -9.74
CA ASN A 103 -6.23 7.34 -10.75
C ASN A 103 -6.27 5.88 -11.19
N VAL A 104 -7.20 5.55 -12.09
CA VAL A 104 -7.37 4.21 -12.64
C VAL A 104 -6.78 4.14 -14.05
N VAL A 105 -6.17 3.03 -14.39
CA VAL A 105 -5.76 2.66 -15.74
C VAL A 105 -6.56 1.42 -16.13
N GLU A 106 -7.30 1.51 -17.22
CA GLU A 106 -8.01 0.35 -17.76
C GLU A 106 -6.99 -0.69 -18.24
N GLY A 107 -7.15 -1.93 -17.76
CA GLY A 107 -6.32 -3.04 -18.17
C GLY A 107 -6.63 -3.50 -19.57
N THR A 108 -5.70 -4.19 -20.20
CA THR A 108 -5.94 -4.90 -21.43
C THR A 108 -6.82 -6.13 -21.17
N ALA A 109 -7.52 -6.63 -22.20
CA ALA A 109 -8.39 -7.80 -22.09
C ALA A 109 -7.64 -9.09 -21.65
N LYS A 110 -6.30 -9.07 -21.65
CA LYS A 110 -5.44 -10.17 -21.19
C LYS A 110 -5.00 -9.91 -19.76
N PRO A 111 -5.42 -10.72 -18.79
CA PRO A 111 -4.99 -10.55 -17.40
C PRO A 111 -3.48 -10.72 -17.27
N ALA A 112 -2.86 -9.83 -16.47
CA ALA A 112 -1.42 -9.81 -16.20
C ALA A 112 -0.53 -9.67 -17.45
N ASN A 113 -0.75 -8.62 -18.22
CA ASN A 113 0.13 -8.25 -19.33
C ASN A 113 1.18 -7.23 -18.86
N LEU A 114 2.42 -7.38 -19.33
CA LEU A 114 3.49 -6.38 -19.08
C LEU A 114 3.12 -4.99 -19.61
N GLU A 115 2.31 -4.92 -20.65
CA GLU A 115 1.79 -3.65 -21.18
C GLU A 115 1.00 -2.88 -20.12
N ASP A 116 0.22 -3.55 -19.28
CA ASP A 116 -0.57 -2.89 -18.21
C ASP A 116 0.35 -2.24 -17.17
N ILE A 117 1.45 -2.91 -16.80
CA ILE A 117 2.47 -2.32 -15.89
C ILE A 117 3.11 -1.10 -16.54
N ALA A 118 3.47 -1.19 -17.82
CA ALA A 118 4.05 -0.07 -18.55
C ALA A 118 3.08 1.12 -18.67
N ARG A 119 1.77 0.87 -18.87
CA ARG A 119 0.71 1.89 -18.88
C ARG A 119 0.56 2.57 -17.52
N ILE A 120 0.59 1.79 -16.43
CA ILE A 120 0.53 2.31 -15.05
C ILE A 120 1.75 3.21 -14.80
N SER A 121 2.97 2.73 -15.12
CA SER A 121 4.20 3.51 -14.98
C SER A 121 4.12 4.82 -15.76
N LYS A 122 3.71 4.77 -17.04
CA LYS A 122 3.48 5.96 -17.87
C LYS A 122 2.51 6.94 -17.22
N LYS A 123 1.42 6.46 -16.63
CA LYS A 123 0.43 7.31 -15.94
C LYS A 123 1.05 8.03 -14.74
N LEU A 124 1.87 7.32 -13.95
CA LEU A 124 2.59 7.90 -12.82
C LEU A 124 3.61 8.95 -13.28
N ASP A 125 4.31 8.71 -14.38
CA ASP A 125 5.28 9.66 -14.95
C ASP A 125 4.61 10.93 -15.47
N ILE A 126 3.49 10.81 -16.17
CA ILE A 126 2.69 11.95 -16.63
C ILE A 126 2.23 12.78 -15.42
N ASN A 127 1.85 12.13 -14.32
CA ASN A 127 1.44 12.79 -13.09
C ASN A 127 2.63 13.30 -12.26
N LYS A 128 3.88 13.20 -12.76
CA LYS A 128 5.12 13.62 -12.08
C LYS A 128 5.31 13.01 -10.69
N VAL A 129 4.83 11.78 -10.49
CA VAL A 129 5.05 11.04 -9.25
C VAL A 129 6.53 10.62 -9.18
N PRO A 130 7.24 10.84 -8.05
CA PRO A 130 8.63 10.41 -7.91
C PRO A 130 8.80 8.91 -8.19
N MET A 131 9.91 8.52 -8.83
CA MET A 131 10.19 7.10 -9.13
C MET A 131 10.53 6.30 -7.88
N GLN A 132 11.04 6.97 -6.85
CA GLN A 132 11.39 6.33 -5.59
C GLN A 132 10.14 5.82 -4.87
N GLN A 133 10.26 4.66 -4.26
CA GLN A 133 9.22 4.03 -3.44
C GLN A 133 7.93 3.64 -4.18
N ARG A 134 7.93 3.62 -5.52
CA ARG A 134 6.82 3.00 -6.25
C ARG A 134 6.78 1.51 -5.96
N ARG A 135 5.61 0.99 -5.65
CA ARG A 135 5.41 -0.41 -5.29
C ARG A 135 4.22 -0.96 -6.05
N LEU A 136 4.32 -2.21 -6.47
CA LEU A 136 3.25 -2.93 -7.16
C LEU A 136 2.71 -4.02 -6.23
N VAL A 137 1.42 -3.99 -5.97
CA VAL A 137 0.72 -5.02 -5.22
C VAL A 137 -0.09 -5.86 -6.19
N LEU A 138 0.13 -7.15 -6.17
CA LEU A 138 -0.52 -8.10 -7.07
C LEU A 138 -1.32 -9.12 -6.25
N ASN A 139 -2.45 -9.54 -6.78
CA ASN A 139 -3.13 -10.72 -6.27
C ASN A 139 -2.37 -12.01 -6.66
N PRO A 140 -2.60 -13.14 -5.99
CA PRO A 140 -1.90 -14.39 -6.28
C PRO A 140 -2.04 -14.87 -7.72
N GLU A 141 -3.20 -14.68 -8.33
CA GLU A 141 -3.46 -15.06 -9.73
C GLU A 141 -2.62 -14.23 -10.70
N HIS A 142 -2.55 -12.91 -10.50
CA HIS A 142 -1.70 -12.06 -11.32
C HIS A 142 -0.22 -12.37 -11.13
N LYS A 143 0.22 -12.62 -9.88
CA LYS A 143 1.59 -13.05 -9.60
C LYS A 143 1.95 -14.32 -10.36
N TYR A 144 1.07 -15.33 -10.31
CA TYR A 144 1.24 -16.59 -11.05
C TYR A 144 1.38 -16.35 -12.56
N ARG A 145 0.50 -15.55 -13.15
CA ARG A 145 0.54 -15.26 -14.59
C ARG A 145 1.78 -14.49 -15.02
N TYR A 146 2.23 -13.52 -14.22
CA TYR A 146 3.49 -12.82 -14.48
C TYR A 146 4.69 -13.76 -14.39
N ALA A 147 4.69 -14.70 -13.45
CA ALA A 147 5.74 -15.70 -13.33
C ALA A 147 5.83 -16.64 -14.56
N LEU A 148 4.73 -16.85 -15.27
CA LEU A 148 4.70 -17.61 -16.52
C LEU A 148 5.15 -16.81 -17.75
N THR A 149 5.32 -15.48 -17.61
CA THR A 149 5.74 -14.63 -18.74
C THR A 149 7.25 -14.83 -19.00
N ASP A 150 7.59 -15.23 -20.21
CA ASP A 150 8.97 -15.50 -20.62
C ASP A 150 9.96 -14.39 -20.29
N ASN A 151 9.54 -13.13 -20.44
CA ASN A 151 10.38 -11.97 -20.17
C ASN A 151 10.79 -11.82 -18.70
N LEU A 152 10.03 -12.38 -17.77
CA LEU A 152 10.28 -12.29 -16.32
C LEU A 152 10.85 -13.60 -15.76
N SER A 153 10.60 -14.73 -16.42
CA SER A 153 11.00 -16.06 -15.95
C SER A 153 12.31 -16.57 -16.54
N LYS A 154 12.65 -16.17 -17.78
CA LYS A 154 13.88 -16.63 -18.44
C LYS A 154 15.08 -15.76 -18.06
N VAL A 155 16.17 -16.40 -17.64
CA VAL A 155 17.44 -15.73 -17.28
C VAL A 155 17.96 -14.81 -18.39
N ALA A 156 17.78 -15.21 -19.64
CA ALA A 156 18.22 -14.44 -20.82
C ALA A 156 17.54 -13.05 -20.90
N TYR A 157 16.34 -12.91 -20.36
CA TYR A 157 15.58 -11.66 -20.38
C TYR A 157 15.58 -10.94 -19.02
N ALA A 158 15.64 -11.69 -17.91
CA ALA A 158 15.63 -11.13 -16.56
C ALA A 158 17.00 -10.58 -16.10
N GLY A 159 18.09 -10.92 -16.79
CA GLY A 159 19.44 -10.46 -16.48
C GLY A 159 20.08 -11.12 -15.24
N THR A 160 19.33 -11.80 -14.39
CA THR A 160 19.83 -12.51 -13.20
C THR A 160 19.14 -13.86 -13.02
N GLY A 161 19.84 -14.81 -12.37
CA GLY A 161 19.29 -16.14 -12.05
C GLY A 161 18.43 -16.17 -10.79
N GLU A 162 18.24 -15.06 -10.11
CA GLU A 162 17.52 -14.99 -8.82
C GLU A 162 16.03 -15.22 -8.99
N THR A 163 15.46 -14.77 -10.09
CA THR A 163 14.03 -14.99 -10.45
C THR A 163 13.68 -16.48 -10.49
N LEU A 164 14.59 -17.32 -11.00
CA LEU A 164 14.39 -18.78 -11.04
C LEU A 164 14.62 -19.46 -9.68
N ARG A 165 15.52 -18.93 -8.87
CA ARG A 165 15.89 -19.54 -7.57
C ARG A 165 14.89 -19.22 -6.47
N ASN A 166 14.36 -18.01 -6.45
CA ASN A 166 13.53 -17.51 -5.35
C ASN A 166 12.06 -17.31 -5.75
N ALA A 167 11.68 -17.63 -6.98
CA ALA A 167 10.39 -17.27 -7.57
C ALA A 167 10.06 -15.77 -7.41
N GLU A 168 11.10 -14.94 -7.36
CA GLU A 168 10.97 -13.49 -7.32
C GLU A 168 10.80 -12.96 -8.74
N LEU A 169 9.81 -12.09 -8.92
CA LEU A 169 9.70 -11.30 -10.14
C LEU A 169 10.82 -10.26 -10.15
N GLY A 170 11.56 -10.16 -11.25
CA GLY A 170 12.66 -9.21 -11.39
C GLY A 170 12.24 -7.77 -11.05
N ARG A 171 13.22 -6.92 -10.77
CA ARG A 171 12.96 -5.47 -10.61
C ARG A 171 12.58 -4.89 -11.97
N ILE A 172 11.43 -4.28 -12.03
CA ILE A 172 10.94 -3.51 -13.18
C ILE A 172 11.25 -2.05 -12.94
#